data_c69b89c5510d34dcad6e4b270f9a3735
#
_entry.id   c69b89c5510d34dcad6e4b270f9a3735
#
_cell.length_a   1.000
_cell.length_b   1.000
_cell.length_c   1.000
_cell.angle_alpha   90.00
_cell.angle_beta   90.00
_cell.angle_gamma   90.00
#
_symmetry.space_group_name_H-M   'P 1'
#
loop_
_entity.id
_entity.type
_entity.pdbx_description
1 polymer ?
#
loop_
_entity_poly.entity_id
_entity_poly.type
_entity_poly.pdbx_seq_one_letter_code
_entity_poly.pdbx_strand_id
1 'polypeptide(L)'
;MNERAFIHLHDVSKSYGPMRVVEGLNLEVAKGEFLSLLGPSGSGKTTILMMLAGFERASAGTIWLDGQKLNDLPPHKRGMGVVFQNYALFPHMTVAENVAFPLDMRGVGKAQSRKAVAAALDRVRLGHLADRKPSQLSGGQQQRVALTRALVFEPKVILMDEPLGALDKQLREEMQLEIRALHRRLGLTIVFVTHDQSEALTMSDRIAIFDKGRIAQIGSPDAVYDRPENRFVAQFIGETNLIECALAGRQGAFVAVDLPGGHRIMATAPQDAA
;
A
#
# COMPACT_ATOMS: atom_id res chain seq x y z
N MET A 1 3.57 19.84 -13.83
CA MET A 1 4.00 18.53 -13.31
C MET A 1 5.03 18.82 -12.24
N ASN A 2 4.80 18.35 -11.03
CA ASN A 2 5.72 18.55 -9.92
C ASN A 2 6.96 17.70 -10.18
N GLU A 3 8.16 18.28 -10.26
CA GLU A 3 9.43 17.57 -10.59
C GLU A 3 9.83 16.48 -9.58
N ARG A 4 9.02 16.25 -8.53
CA ARG A 4 9.30 15.33 -7.42
C ARG A 4 8.47 14.04 -7.43
N ALA A 5 7.41 13.91 -8.23
CA ALA A 5 6.57 12.72 -8.22
C ALA A 5 7.21 11.59 -9.02
N PHE A 6 7.51 10.45 -8.35
CA PHE A 6 8.06 9.26 -8.99
C PHE A 6 6.97 8.39 -9.63
N ILE A 7 5.83 8.24 -8.92
CA ILE A 7 4.60 7.70 -9.49
C ILE A 7 3.58 8.82 -9.52
N HIS A 8 2.87 8.98 -10.63
CA HIS A 8 1.82 9.98 -10.78
C HIS A 8 0.59 9.38 -11.46
N LEU A 9 -0.54 9.43 -10.76
CA LEU A 9 -1.87 9.15 -11.29
C LEU A 9 -2.57 10.49 -11.50
N HIS A 10 -3.04 10.76 -12.71
CA HIS A 10 -3.73 12.00 -13.06
C HIS A 10 -5.11 11.69 -13.60
N ASP A 11 -6.15 12.13 -12.87
CA ASP A 11 -7.57 11.95 -13.18
C ASP A 11 -7.96 10.51 -13.53
N VAL A 12 -7.35 9.54 -12.80
CA VAL A 12 -7.51 8.12 -13.09
C VAL A 12 -8.86 7.63 -12.62
N SER A 13 -9.62 7.02 -13.53
CA SER A 13 -10.91 6.41 -13.25
C SER A 13 -10.98 4.98 -13.74
N LYS A 14 -11.76 4.14 -13.04
CA LYS A 14 -12.05 2.75 -13.44
C LYS A 14 -13.50 2.42 -13.22
N SER A 15 -14.11 1.87 -14.28
CA SER A 15 -15.47 1.35 -14.26
C SER A 15 -15.50 -0.08 -14.77
N TYR A 16 -16.38 -0.90 -14.20
CA TYR A 16 -16.74 -2.23 -14.65
C TYR A 16 -18.23 -2.21 -15.04
N GLY A 17 -18.51 -2.12 -16.32
CA GLY A 17 -19.86 -1.85 -16.79
C GLY A 17 -20.39 -0.55 -16.20
N PRO A 18 -21.58 -0.55 -15.59
CA PRO A 18 -22.16 0.68 -14.98
C PRO A 18 -21.52 1.07 -13.63
N MET A 19 -20.77 0.16 -13.00
CA MET A 19 -20.21 0.37 -11.67
C MET A 19 -18.89 1.11 -11.76
N ARG A 20 -18.82 2.33 -11.20
CA ARG A 20 -17.59 3.11 -11.05
C ARG A 20 -16.92 2.75 -9.73
N VAL A 21 -15.70 2.21 -9.81
CA VAL A 21 -14.92 1.71 -8.66
C VAL A 21 -13.86 2.71 -8.22
N VAL A 22 -13.27 3.46 -9.17
CA VAL A 22 -12.32 4.55 -8.91
C VAL A 22 -12.77 5.74 -9.74
N GLU A 23 -12.76 6.95 -9.15
CA GLU A 23 -13.27 8.15 -9.79
C GLU A 23 -12.31 9.33 -9.62
N GLY A 24 -11.77 9.83 -10.75
CA GLY A 24 -11.00 11.06 -10.83
C GLY A 24 -9.78 11.08 -9.89
N LEU A 25 -9.11 9.93 -9.71
CA LEU A 25 -8.03 9.78 -8.74
C LEU A 25 -6.80 10.58 -9.17
N ASN A 26 -6.35 11.49 -8.30
CA ASN A 26 -5.07 12.16 -8.38
C ASN A 26 -4.22 11.71 -7.18
N LEU A 27 -3.05 11.12 -7.47
CA LEU A 27 -2.15 10.59 -6.45
C LEU A 27 -0.71 10.70 -6.92
N GLU A 28 0.13 11.26 -6.06
CA GLU A 28 1.58 11.35 -6.26
C GLU A 28 2.31 10.55 -5.20
N VAL A 29 3.32 9.78 -5.62
CA VAL A 29 4.21 9.03 -4.73
C VAL A 29 5.65 9.44 -5.02
N ALA A 30 6.39 9.80 -4.00
CA ALA A 30 7.79 10.17 -4.14
C ALA A 30 8.69 8.93 -4.30
N LYS A 31 9.88 9.11 -4.86
CA LYS A 31 10.87 8.05 -4.93
C LYS A 31 11.34 7.67 -3.52
N GLY A 32 11.36 6.38 -3.21
CA GLY A 32 11.74 5.87 -1.90
C GLY A 32 10.67 6.02 -0.83
N GLU A 33 9.45 6.42 -1.18
CA GLU A 33 8.32 6.56 -0.25
C GLU A 33 7.63 5.22 0.00
N PHE A 34 7.22 5.01 1.25
CA PHE A 34 6.28 3.95 1.63
C PHE A 34 4.88 4.56 1.76
N LEU A 35 4.06 4.38 0.73
CA LEU A 35 2.67 4.84 0.74
C LEU A 35 1.72 3.69 1.01
N SER A 36 0.87 3.82 2.03
CA SER A 36 -0.25 2.90 2.25
C SER A 36 -1.55 3.43 1.64
N LEU A 37 -2.27 2.54 0.95
CA LEU A 37 -3.65 2.73 0.54
C LEU A 37 -4.52 2.01 1.57
N LEU A 38 -5.17 2.77 2.45
CA LEU A 38 -5.97 2.28 3.57
C LEU A 38 -7.45 2.55 3.32
N GLY A 39 -8.35 1.70 3.78
CA GLY A 39 -9.80 1.91 3.65
C GLY A 39 -10.60 0.61 3.76
N PRO A 40 -11.92 0.68 3.84
CA PRO A 40 -12.78 -0.49 3.92
C PRO A 40 -12.70 -1.37 2.65
N SER A 41 -13.13 -2.62 2.77
CA SER A 41 -13.23 -3.52 1.62
C SER A 41 -14.14 -2.91 0.55
N GLY A 42 -13.75 -3.09 -0.72
CA GLY A 42 -14.52 -2.53 -1.85
C GLY A 42 -14.30 -1.04 -2.13
N SER A 43 -13.43 -0.33 -1.41
CA SER A 43 -13.14 1.09 -1.67
C SER A 43 -12.25 1.38 -2.89
N GLY A 44 -11.82 0.35 -3.64
CA GLY A 44 -11.07 0.50 -4.88
C GLY A 44 -9.55 0.35 -4.79
N LYS A 45 -8.97 0.11 -3.61
CA LYS A 45 -7.52 0.03 -3.37
C LYS A 45 -6.80 -1.01 -4.24
N THR A 46 -7.26 -2.26 -4.19
CA THR A 46 -6.73 -3.34 -5.03
C THR A 46 -6.85 -3.01 -6.53
N THR A 47 -7.95 -2.38 -6.95
CA THR A 47 -8.12 -1.95 -8.33
C THR A 47 -7.05 -0.93 -8.75
N ILE A 48 -6.74 0.04 -7.88
CA ILE A 48 -5.66 1.02 -8.12
C ILE A 48 -4.32 0.31 -8.24
N LEU A 49 -4.02 -0.61 -7.32
CA LEU A 49 -2.79 -1.39 -7.36
C LEU A 49 -2.69 -2.23 -8.64
N MET A 50 -3.78 -2.86 -9.08
CA MET A 50 -3.83 -3.64 -10.32
C MET A 50 -3.68 -2.75 -11.56
N MET A 51 -4.19 -1.51 -11.54
CA MET A 51 -3.96 -0.54 -12.61
C MET A 51 -2.48 -0.10 -12.66
N LEU A 52 -1.82 0.11 -11.52
CA LEU A 52 -0.38 0.38 -11.45
C LEU A 52 0.44 -0.80 -11.98
N ALA A 53 0.12 -2.02 -11.55
CA ALA A 53 0.78 -3.24 -11.99
C ALA A 53 0.57 -3.55 -13.49
N GLY A 54 -0.51 -3.03 -14.08
CA GLY A 54 -0.87 -3.25 -15.49
C GLY A 54 -1.73 -4.49 -15.75
N PHE A 55 -2.26 -5.11 -14.70
CA PHE A 55 -3.24 -6.20 -14.82
C PHE A 55 -4.64 -5.67 -15.17
N GLU A 56 -4.91 -4.41 -14.79
CA GLU A 56 -6.12 -3.69 -15.13
C GLU A 56 -5.81 -2.43 -15.93
N ARG A 57 -6.67 -2.09 -16.90
CA ARG A 57 -6.57 -0.82 -17.63
C ARG A 57 -7.44 0.22 -16.95
N ALA A 58 -6.93 1.44 -16.81
CA ALA A 58 -7.74 2.59 -16.44
C ALA A 58 -8.80 2.85 -17.52
N SER A 59 -10.02 3.23 -17.11
CA SER A 59 -11.09 3.65 -18.02
C SER A 59 -10.88 5.08 -18.52
N ALA A 60 -10.24 5.92 -17.69
CA ALA A 60 -9.86 7.30 -18.04
C ALA A 60 -8.61 7.71 -17.24
N GLY A 61 -7.99 8.83 -17.61
CA GLY A 61 -6.81 9.36 -16.96
C GLY A 61 -5.50 8.72 -17.38
N THR A 62 -4.41 9.12 -16.72
CA THR A 62 -3.05 8.68 -17.07
C THR A 62 -2.25 8.28 -15.85
N ILE A 63 -1.40 7.25 -16.03
CA ILE A 63 -0.51 6.70 -15.00
C ILE A 63 0.92 6.84 -15.51
N TRP A 64 1.80 7.39 -14.68
CA TRP A 64 3.19 7.63 -15.00
C TRP A 64 4.11 7.05 -13.92
N LEU A 65 5.25 6.55 -14.33
CA LEU A 65 6.36 6.13 -13.46
C LEU A 65 7.65 6.71 -14.00
N ASP A 66 8.38 7.49 -13.20
CA ASP A 66 9.70 8.03 -13.54
C ASP A 66 9.69 8.72 -14.92
N GLY A 67 8.67 9.55 -15.18
CA GLY A 67 8.46 10.25 -16.46
C GLY A 67 7.93 9.40 -17.61
N GLN A 68 7.76 8.08 -17.43
CA GLN A 68 7.24 7.18 -18.45
C GLN A 68 5.75 6.92 -18.27
N LYS A 69 4.94 7.11 -19.30
CA LYS A 69 3.50 6.77 -19.31
C LYS A 69 3.34 5.24 -19.35
N LEU A 70 2.51 4.70 -18.43
CA LEU A 70 2.32 3.27 -18.25
C LEU A 70 1.05 2.69 -18.87
N ASN A 71 0.08 3.53 -19.27
CA ASN A 71 -1.26 3.07 -19.67
C ASN A 71 -1.25 1.89 -20.65
N ASP A 72 -0.37 1.93 -21.64
CA ASP A 72 -0.30 0.93 -22.72
C ASP A 72 0.80 -0.13 -22.51
N LEU A 73 1.56 -0.03 -21.41
CA LEU A 73 2.63 -0.97 -21.11
C LEU A 73 2.06 -2.21 -20.40
N PRO A 74 2.39 -3.42 -20.89
CA PRO A 74 2.02 -4.66 -20.21
C PRO A 74 2.79 -4.81 -18.88
N PRO A 75 2.29 -5.63 -17.92
CA PRO A 75 2.86 -5.76 -16.58
C PRO A 75 4.37 -6.02 -16.54
N HIS A 76 4.86 -6.94 -17.36
CA HIS A 76 6.28 -7.34 -17.41
C HIS A 76 7.23 -6.23 -17.87
N LYS A 77 6.74 -5.17 -18.51
CA LYS A 77 7.53 -4.02 -18.97
C LYS A 77 7.49 -2.83 -18.02
N ARG A 78 6.69 -2.88 -16.93
CA ARG A 78 6.56 -1.77 -15.99
C ARG A 78 7.68 -1.69 -14.95
N GLY A 79 8.50 -2.73 -14.81
CA GLY A 79 9.63 -2.75 -13.86
C GLY A 79 9.17 -2.75 -12.38
N MET A 80 7.98 -3.23 -12.10
CA MET A 80 7.40 -3.30 -10.76
C MET A 80 7.40 -4.73 -10.24
N GLY A 81 7.69 -4.92 -8.95
CA GLY A 81 7.48 -6.17 -8.23
C GLY A 81 6.08 -6.19 -7.60
N VAL A 82 5.41 -7.34 -7.62
CA VAL A 82 4.08 -7.48 -7.04
C VAL A 82 4.05 -8.63 -6.04
N VAL A 83 3.51 -8.35 -4.84
CA VAL A 83 3.20 -9.33 -3.80
C VAL A 83 1.68 -9.35 -3.66
N PHE A 84 1.06 -10.47 -3.98
CA PHE A 84 -0.38 -10.66 -3.89
C PHE A 84 -0.81 -11.15 -2.50
N GLN A 85 -2.05 -10.97 -2.14
CA GLN A 85 -2.65 -11.37 -0.87
C GLN A 85 -2.45 -12.86 -0.53
N ASN A 86 -2.54 -13.73 -1.52
CA ASN A 86 -2.33 -15.17 -1.40
C ASN A 86 -0.90 -15.60 -1.78
N TYR A 87 0.06 -14.63 -1.78
CA TYR A 87 1.46 -14.79 -2.18
C TYR A 87 1.66 -15.23 -3.64
N ALA A 88 0.69 -15.87 -4.28
CA ALA A 88 0.69 -16.38 -5.65
C ALA A 88 1.98 -17.14 -6.02
N LEU A 89 2.49 -17.97 -5.10
CA LEU A 89 3.62 -18.84 -5.37
C LEU A 89 3.19 -19.96 -6.32
N PHE A 90 4.06 -20.32 -7.25
CA PHE A 90 3.84 -21.44 -8.15
C PHE A 90 3.97 -22.77 -7.39
N PRO A 91 2.89 -23.54 -7.18
CA PRO A 91 2.90 -24.68 -6.25
C PRO A 91 3.72 -25.86 -6.76
N HIS A 92 3.95 -25.94 -8.06
CA HIS A 92 4.76 -26.98 -8.71
C HIS A 92 6.26 -26.68 -8.72
N MET A 93 6.65 -25.43 -8.48
CA MET A 93 8.04 -24.95 -8.42
C MET A 93 8.59 -24.98 -7.00
N THR A 94 9.89 -25.20 -6.86
CA THR A 94 10.62 -25.01 -5.61
C THR A 94 10.71 -23.54 -5.21
N VAL A 95 11.21 -23.27 -4.00
CA VAL A 95 11.51 -21.90 -3.52
C VAL A 95 12.50 -21.22 -4.45
N ALA A 96 13.60 -21.90 -4.80
CA ALA A 96 14.60 -21.34 -5.72
C ALA A 96 14.03 -21.04 -7.09
N GLU A 97 13.21 -21.93 -7.65
CA GLU A 97 12.55 -21.74 -8.96
C GLU A 97 11.53 -20.60 -8.91
N ASN A 98 10.74 -20.46 -7.84
CA ASN A 98 9.84 -19.34 -7.66
C ASN A 98 10.58 -18.00 -7.67
N VAL A 99 11.72 -17.91 -6.97
CA VAL A 99 12.53 -16.69 -6.90
C VAL A 99 13.26 -16.47 -8.23
N ALA A 100 13.68 -17.52 -8.94
CA ALA A 100 14.35 -17.42 -10.26
C ALA A 100 13.40 -16.94 -11.37
N PHE A 101 12.11 -17.25 -11.27
CA PHE A 101 11.13 -17.03 -12.34
C PHE A 101 11.17 -15.62 -12.98
N PRO A 102 11.19 -14.51 -12.19
CA PRO A 102 11.26 -13.17 -12.79
C PRO A 102 12.58 -12.90 -13.54
N LEU A 103 13.67 -13.55 -13.17
CA LEU A 103 14.97 -13.43 -13.85
C LEU A 103 14.95 -14.20 -15.16
N ASP A 104 14.40 -15.41 -15.16
CA ASP A 104 14.26 -16.25 -16.35
C ASP A 104 13.38 -15.57 -17.40
N MET A 105 12.25 -14.96 -16.99
CA MET A 105 11.38 -14.20 -17.88
C MET A 105 12.04 -12.95 -18.48
N ARG A 106 13.13 -12.46 -17.87
CA ARG A 106 13.95 -11.34 -18.36
C ARG A 106 15.16 -11.80 -19.16
N GLY A 107 15.31 -13.11 -19.39
CA GLY A 107 16.42 -13.68 -20.15
C GLY A 107 17.78 -13.64 -19.44
N VAL A 108 17.78 -13.54 -18.09
CA VAL A 108 19.02 -13.58 -17.32
C VAL A 108 19.65 -14.98 -17.43
N GLY A 109 20.92 -15.03 -17.75
CA GLY A 109 21.64 -16.30 -17.92
C GLY A 109 21.61 -17.17 -16.65
N LYS A 110 21.49 -18.50 -16.81
CA LYS A 110 21.29 -19.47 -15.71
C LYS A 110 22.31 -19.35 -14.57
N ALA A 111 23.59 -19.13 -14.89
CA ALA A 111 24.63 -18.99 -13.88
C ALA A 111 24.46 -17.73 -13.03
N GLN A 112 24.10 -16.60 -13.65
CA GLN A 112 23.84 -15.34 -12.98
C GLN A 112 22.53 -15.40 -12.17
N SER A 113 21.47 -16.01 -12.73
CA SER A 113 20.19 -16.24 -12.03
C SER A 113 20.42 -17.06 -10.74
N ARG A 114 21.11 -18.18 -10.81
CA ARG A 114 21.43 -19.01 -9.63
C ARG A 114 22.17 -18.22 -8.55
N LYS A 115 23.18 -17.42 -8.93
CA LYS A 115 23.94 -16.59 -7.98
C LYS A 115 23.04 -15.53 -7.31
N ALA A 116 22.20 -14.85 -8.09
CA ALA A 116 21.27 -13.84 -7.59
C ALA A 116 20.23 -14.46 -6.64
N VAL A 117 19.64 -15.60 -7.01
CA VAL A 117 18.66 -16.35 -6.19
C VAL A 117 19.26 -16.78 -4.86
N ALA A 118 20.47 -17.39 -4.87
CA ALA A 118 21.14 -17.81 -3.63
C ALA A 118 21.38 -16.61 -2.71
N ALA A 119 21.93 -15.52 -3.23
CA ALA A 119 22.15 -14.30 -2.44
C ALA A 119 20.84 -13.68 -1.92
N ALA A 120 19.75 -13.71 -2.70
CA ALA A 120 18.46 -13.19 -2.30
C ALA A 120 17.83 -14.04 -1.19
N LEU A 121 17.90 -15.37 -1.28
CA LEU A 121 17.39 -16.29 -0.26
C LEU A 121 18.19 -16.21 1.04
N ASP A 122 19.51 -16.04 0.98
CA ASP A 122 20.36 -15.87 2.16
C ASP A 122 20.02 -14.59 2.93
N ARG A 123 19.72 -13.49 2.23
CA ARG A 123 19.30 -12.21 2.86
C ARG A 123 18.04 -12.33 3.72
N VAL A 124 17.12 -13.25 3.36
CA VAL A 124 15.88 -13.53 4.09
C VAL A 124 15.96 -14.82 4.93
N ARG A 125 17.15 -15.39 5.06
CA ARG A 125 17.43 -16.61 5.85
C ARG A 125 16.66 -17.86 5.40
N LEU A 126 16.39 -17.96 4.08
CA LEU A 126 15.66 -19.08 3.47
C LEU A 126 16.55 -19.98 2.58
N GLY A 127 17.87 -19.78 2.53
CA GLY A 127 18.77 -20.59 1.69
C GLY A 127 18.63 -22.09 1.92
N HIS A 128 18.45 -22.52 3.18
CA HIS A 128 18.25 -23.93 3.55
C HIS A 128 16.91 -24.55 3.07
N LEU A 129 15.97 -23.72 2.57
CA LEU A 129 14.67 -24.15 2.05
C LEU A 129 14.59 -24.07 0.53
N ALA A 130 15.70 -23.79 -0.17
CA ALA A 130 15.73 -23.54 -1.62
C ALA A 130 15.05 -24.62 -2.45
N ASP A 131 15.17 -25.89 -2.07
CA ASP A 131 14.62 -27.05 -2.78
C ASP A 131 13.20 -27.45 -2.29
N ARG A 132 12.65 -26.77 -1.29
CA ARG A 132 11.30 -27.04 -0.79
C ARG A 132 10.24 -26.45 -1.74
N LYS A 133 9.06 -27.06 -1.74
CA LYS A 133 7.87 -26.53 -2.42
C LYS A 133 7.06 -25.64 -1.49
N PRO A 134 6.23 -24.70 -2.00
CA PRO A 134 5.39 -23.82 -1.18
C PRO A 134 4.54 -24.55 -0.14
N SER A 135 4.01 -25.73 -0.46
CA SER A 135 3.20 -26.56 0.47
C SER A 135 3.97 -27.06 1.71
N GLN A 136 5.30 -26.98 1.69
CA GLN A 136 6.17 -27.41 2.78
C GLN A 136 6.65 -26.23 3.64
N LEU A 137 6.12 -25.04 3.43
CA LEU A 137 6.51 -23.80 4.09
C LEU A 137 5.39 -23.28 5.00
N SER A 138 5.77 -22.64 6.12
CA SER A 138 4.83 -21.83 6.91
C SER A 138 4.37 -20.60 6.14
N GLY A 139 3.27 -19.97 6.57
CA GLY A 139 2.74 -18.75 5.94
C GLY A 139 3.77 -17.62 5.84
N GLY A 140 4.52 -17.35 6.93
CA GLY A 140 5.59 -16.35 6.92
C GLY A 140 6.75 -16.70 6.01
N GLN A 141 7.10 -18.01 5.88
CA GLN A 141 8.11 -18.43 4.92
C GLN A 141 7.63 -18.23 3.48
N GLN A 142 6.38 -18.56 3.17
CA GLN A 142 5.78 -18.30 1.85
C GLN A 142 5.79 -16.81 1.50
N GLN A 143 5.45 -15.97 2.46
CA GLN A 143 5.47 -14.51 2.29
C GLN A 143 6.88 -14.00 2.01
N ARG A 144 7.91 -14.44 2.77
CA ARG A 144 9.30 -14.07 2.50
C ARG A 144 9.76 -14.53 1.13
N VAL A 145 9.34 -15.70 0.67
CA VAL A 145 9.61 -16.16 -0.70
C VAL A 145 8.95 -15.25 -1.73
N ALA A 146 7.68 -14.87 -1.54
CA ALA A 146 6.97 -13.97 -2.45
C ALA A 146 7.62 -12.58 -2.50
N LEU A 147 8.01 -12.04 -1.36
CA LEU A 147 8.75 -10.78 -1.26
C LEU A 147 10.11 -10.87 -1.96
N THR A 148 10.86 -11.95 -1.71
CA THR A 148 12.16 -12.20 -2.37
C THR A 148 12.01 -12.32 -3.88
N ARG A 149 10.98 -13.02 -4.36
CA ARG A 149 10.64 -13.10 -5.79
C ARG A 149 10.36 -11.72 -6.39
N ALA A 150 9.63 -10.87 -5.67
CA ALA A 150 9.32 -9.52 -6.12
C ALA A 150 10.54 -8.59 -6.15
N LEU A 151 11.58 -8.88 -5.35
CA LEU A 151 12.78 -8.05 -5.18
C LEU A 151 13.99 -8.50 -6.01
N VAL A 152 14.07 -9.78 -6.39
CA VAL A 152 15.30 -10.39 -6.96
C VAL A 152 15.81 -9.73 -8.24
N PHE A 153 14.95 -9.05 -9.00
CA PHE A 153 15.30 -8.33 -10.21
C PHE A 153 15.46 -6.81 -10.01
N GLU A 154 15.54 -6.35 -8.75
CA GLU A 154 15.75 -4.95 -8.36
C GLU A 154 14.71 -4.01 -9.00
N PRO A 155 13.41 -4.19 -8.69
CA PRO A 155 12.34 -3.39 -9.29
C PRO A 155 12.43 -1.93 -8.85
N LYS A 156 11.88 -1.02 -9.68
CA LYS A 156 11.72 0.40 -9.33
C LYS A 156 10.71 0.63 -8.21
N VAL A 157 9.65 -0.19 -8.18
CA VAL A 157 8.51 -0.10 -7.25
C VAL A 157 8.10 -1.49 -6.82
N ILE A 158 7.71 -1.62 -5.55
CA ILE A 158 7.03 -2.81 -5.02
C ILE A 158 5.58 -2.47 -4.74
N LEU A 159 4.69 -3.27 -5.29
CA LEU A 159 3.25 -3.23 -5.05
C LEU A 159 2.86 -4.39 -4.15
N MET A 160 2.15 -4.14 -3.05
CA MET A 160 1.75 -5.17 -2.09
C MET A 160 0.24 -5.08 -1.85
N ASP A 161 -0.47 -6.16 -2.14
CA ASP A 161 -1.92 -6.28 -1.94
C ASP A 161 -2.23 -7.13 -0.72
N GLU A 162 -2.55 -6.50 0.42
CA GLU A 162 -2.87 -7.13 1.70
C GLU A 162 -1.91 -8.28 2.11
N PRO A 163 -0.57 -8.10 2.02
CA PRO A 163 0.37 -9.21 2.12
C PRO A 163 0.44 -9.84 3.51
N LEU A 164 -0.10 -9.18 4.55
CA LEU A 164 -0.03 -9.61 5.94
C LEU A 164 -1.34 -10.23 6.44
N GLY A 165 -2.42 -10.17 5.64
CA GLY A 165 -3.77 -10.53 6.08
C GLY A 165 -3.95 -12.00 6.47
N ALA A 166 -3.13 -12.93 5.93
CA ALA A 166 -3.20 -14.35 6.23
C ALA A 166 -2.34 -14.81 7.43
N LEU A 167 -1.63 -13.89 8.09
CA LEU A 167 -0.73 -14.19 9.20
C LEU A 167 -1.42 -14.03 10.56
N ASP A 168 -0.98 -14.83 11.54
CA ASP A 168 -1.30 -14.59 12.94
C ASP A 168 -0.71 -13.26 13.43
N LYS A 169 -1.17 -12.78 14.59
CA LYS A 169 -0.82 -11.46 15.11
C LYS A 169 0.69 -11.30 15.33
N GLN A 170 1.33 -12.26 15.98
CA GLN A 170 2.76 -12.18 16.30
C GLN A 170 3.61 -12.13 15.04
N LEU A 171 3.37 -13.06 14.12
CA LEU A 171 4.10 -13.14 12.85
C LEU A 171 3.85 -11.89 11.99
N ARG A 172 2.66 -11.32 12.04
CA ARG A 172 2.33 -10.06 11.34
C ARG A 172 3.17 -8.90 11.85
N GLU A 173 3.28 -8.72 13.17
CA GLU A 173 4.11 -7.69 13.80
C GLU A 173 5.60 -7.85 13.42
N GLU A 174 6.13 -9.08 13.45
CA GLU A 174 7.49 -9.38 13.01
C GLU A 174 7.72 -9.00 11.54
N MET A 175 6.78 -9.35 10.67
CA MET A 175 6.87 -9.07 9.23
C MET A 175 6.73 -7.58 8.90
N GLN A 176 5.93 -6.81 9.63
CA GLN A 176 5.87 -5.36 9.51
C GLN A 176 7.24 -4.73 9.73
N LEU A 177 7.92 -5.11 10.82
CA LEU A 177 9.25 -4.62 11.14
C LEU A 177 10.28 -5.01 10.07
N GLU A 178 10.21 -6.26 9.58
CA GLU A 178 11.11 -6.75 8.53
C GLU A 178 10.93 -5.99 7.21
N ILE A 179 9.70 -5.79 6.75
CA ILE A 179 9.38 -5.04 5.54
C ILE A 179 9.83 -3.58 5.68
N ARG A 180 9.57 -2.94 6.83
CA ARG A 180 10.00 -1.56 7.09
C ARG A 180 11.52 -1.43 7.11
N ALA A 181 12.23 -2.38 7.74
CA ALA A 181 13.69 -2.41 7.73
C ALA A 181 14.25 -2.59 6.32
N LEU A 182 13.63 -3.46 5.52
CA LEU A 182 14.01 -3.69 4.12
C LEU A 182 13.79 -2.44 3.27
N HIS A 183 12.64 -1.78 3.39
CA HIS A 183 12.33 -0.50 2.75
C HIS A 183 13.43 0.54 3.02
N ARG A 184 13.75 0.79 4.29
CA ARG A 184 14.77 1.78 4.70
C ARG A 184 16.17 1.44 4.17
N ARG A 185 16.55 0.15 4.25
CA ARG A 185 17.88 -0.31 3.83
C ARG A 185 18.10 -0.21 2.33
N LEU A 186 17.05 -0.46 1.54
CA LEU A 186 17.15 -0.54 0.07
C LEU A 186 16.63 0.74 -0.63
N GLY A 187 16.02 1.67 0.09
CA GLY A 187 15.42 2.89 -0.49
C GLY A 187 14.29 2.58 -1.47
N LEU A 188 13.51 1.54 -1.18
CA LEU A 188 12.44 1.07 -2.07
C LEU A 188 11.28 2.06 -2.13
N THR A 189 10.65 2.21 -3.29
CA THR A 189 9.32 2.82 -3.39
C THR A 189 8.29 1.73 -3.23
N ILE A 190 7.38 1.86 -2.25
CA ILE A 190 6.39 0.85 -1.93
C ILE A 190 4.98 1.46 -1.99
N VAL A 191 4.06 0.79 -2.68
CA VAL A 191 2.61 1.03 -2.57
C VAL A 191 1.99 -0.20 -1.90
N PHE A 192 1.46 0.00 -0.72
CA PHE A 192 0.97 -1.06 0.17
C PHE A 192 -0.54 -0.92 0.37
N VAL A 193 -1.30 -1.93 0.02
CA VAL A 193 -2.74 -1.98 0.26
C VAL A 193 -3.01 -2.74 1.55
N THR A 194 -3.82 -2.18 2.42
CA THR A 194 -4.29 -2.83 3.64
C THR A 194 -5.66 -2.29 4.05
N HIS A 195 -6.37 -3.05 4.87
CA HIS A 195 -7.53 -2.62 5.63
C HIS A 195 -7.23 -2.50 7.14
N ASP A 196 -6.01 -2.87 7.56
CA ASP A 196 -5.54 -2.80 8.94
C ASP A 196 -4.89 -1.44 9.22
N GLN A 197 -5.46 -0.70 10.15
CA GLN A 197 -5.00 0.63 10.54
C GLN A 197 -3.62 0.59 11.20
N SER A 198 -3.37 -0.44 12.02
CA SER A 198 -2.09 -0.62 12.72
C SER A 198 -0.94 -0.81 11.73
N GLU A 199 -1.16 -1.60 10.66
CA GLU A 199 -0.19 -1.77 9.58
C GLU A 199 0.14 -0.44 8.93
N ALA A 200 -0.89 0.32 8.51
CA ALA A 200 -0.71 1.60 7.84
C ALA A 200 0.01 2.62 8.73
N LEU A 201 -0.41 2.76 9.99
CA LEU A 201 0.18 3.72 10.94
C LEU A 201 1.64 3.40 11.30
N THR A 202 1.99 2.10 11.38
CA THR A 202 3.34 1.67 11.78
C THR A 202 4.35 1.72 10.63
N MET A 203 3.91 1.40 9.41
CA MET A 203 4.83 1.14 8.30
C MET A 203 5.02 2.30 7.35
N SER A 204 4.07 3.23 7.26
CA SER A 204 4.01 4.20 6.16
C SER A 204 4.73 5.50 6.44
N ASP A 205 5.22 6.14 5.37
CA ASP A 205 5.61 7.55 5.39
C ASP A 205 4.38 8.44 5.15
N ARG A 206 3.45 7.97 4.29
CA ARG A 206 2.13 8.58 4.09
C ARG A 206 1.06 7.52 3.95
N ILE A 207 -0.16 7.89 4.31
CA ILE A 207 -1.36 7.06 4.23
C ILE A 207 -2.39 7.80 3.38
N ALA A 208 -2.89 7.15 2.33
CA ALA A 208 -4.05 7.59 1.57
C ALA A 208 -5.27 6.78 2.03
N ILE A 209 -6.21 7.44 2.69
CA ILE A 209 -7.45 6.83 3.18
C ILE A 209 -8.51 6.91 2.09
N PHE A 210 -9.04 5.75 1.70
CA PHE A 210 -10.01 5.61 0.63
C PHE A 210 -11.42 5.40 1.16
N ASP A 211 -12.37 6.15 0.59
CA ASP A 211 -13.80 5.91 0.71
C ASP A 211 -14.44 5.96 -0.69
N LYS A 212 -15.22 4.94 -1.03
CA LYS A 212 -16.06 4.88 -2.25
C LYS A 212 -15.33 5.31 -3.54
N GLY A 213 -14.10 4.80 -3.74
CA GLY A 213 -13.30 5.03 -4.94
C GLY A 213 -12.58 6.37 -5.01
N ARG A 214 -12.55 7.15 -3.92
CA ARG A 214 -11.88 8.44 -3.81
C ARG A 214 -10.96 8.48 -2.58
N ILE A 215 -9.96 9.36 -2.60
CA ILE A 215 -9.17 9.67 -1.41
C ILE A 215 -9.98 10.60 -0.52
N ALA A 216 -10.26 10.14 0.71
CA ALA A 216 -10.93 10.92 1.74
C ALA A 216 -9.95 11.85 2.49
N GLN A 217 -8.71 11.40 2.68
CA GLN A 217 -7.59 12.17 3.23
C GLN A 217 -6.29 11.49 2.85
N ILE A 218 -5.21 12.28 2.70
CA ILE A 218 -3.85 11.78 2.52
C ILE A 218 -2.89 12.59 3.38
N GLY A 219 -2.03 11.93 4.16
CA GLY A 219 -1.09 12.60 5.06
C GLY A 219 -0.11 11.64 5.71
N SER A 220 0.78 12.17 6.58
CA SER A 220 1.58 11.34 7.48
C SER A 220 0.69 10.58 8.46
N PRO A 221 1.17 9.47 9.06
CA PRO A 221 0.45 8.75 10.11
C PRO A 221 -0.12 9.68 11.20
N ASP A 222 0.72 10.58 11.74
CA ASP A 222 0.30 11.55 12.77
C ASP A 222 -0.78 12.51 12.25
N ALA A 223 -0.66 12.98 10.99
CA ALA A 223 -1.63 13.90 10.42
C ALA A 223 -3.02 13.25 10.26
N VAL A 224 -3.09 12.01 9.79
CA VAL A 224 -4.37 11.32 9.59
C VAL A 224 -5.00 10.84 10.90
N TYR A 225 -4.17 10.56 11.92
CA TYR A 225 -4.64 10.12 13.24
C TYR A 225 -5.09 11.29 14.12
N ASP A 226 -4.24 12.33 14.24
CA ASP A 226 -4.49 13.46 15.16
C ASP A 226 -5.38 14.55 14.56
N ARG A 227 -5.46 14.63 13.21
CA ARG A 227 -6.17 15.70 12.48
C ARG A 227 -7.00 15.12 11.35
N PRO A 228 -8.01 14.30 11.64
CA PRO A 228 -8.91 13.79 10.62
C PRO A 228 -9.70 14.93 9.97
N GLU A 229 -9.67 15.00 8.63
CA GLU A 229 -10.31 16.08 7.85
C GLU A 229 -11.83 15.95 7.76
N ASN A 230 -12.37 14.77 8.03
CA ASN A 230 -13.81 14.54 7.98
C ASN A 230 -14.26 13.42 8.93
N ARG A 231 -15.58 13.33 9.13
CA ARG A 231 -16.20 12.35 10.04
C ARG A 231 -15.83 10.90 9.68
N PHE A 232 -15.79 10.56 8.38
CA PHE A 232 -15.44 9.21 7.93
C PHE A 232 -14.03 8.84 8.38
N VAL A 233 -13.04 9.70 8.14
CA VAL A 233 -11.65 9.46 8.54
C VAL A 233 -11.54 9.33 10.05
N ALA A 234 -12.17 10.24 10.82
CA ALA A 234 -12.16 10.19 12.28
C ALA A 234 -12.69 8.86 12.83
N GLN A 235 -13.79 8.35 12.26
CA GLN A 235 -14.38 7.07 12.67
C GLN A 235 -13.60 5.85 12.18
N PHE A 236 -12.89 6.00 11.07
CA PHE A 236 -12.20 4.89 10.41
C PHE A 236 -10.80 4.67 10.98
N ILE A 237 -10.05 5.72 11.37
CA ILE A 237 -8.63 5.61 11.72
C ILE A 237 -8.37 5.20 13.18
N GLY A 238 -9.36 5.22 14.04
CA GLY A 238 -9.23 4.89 15.47
C GLY A 238 -10.56 4.81 16.20
N GLU A 239 -10.49 4.51 17.49
CA GLU A 239 -11.64 4.54 18.37
C GLU A 239 -12.01 6.01 18.66
N THR A 240 -13.06 6.50 18.00
CA THR A 240 -13.50 7.88 18.09
C THR A 240 -14.88 7.98 18.72
N ASN A 241 -15.00 8.78 19.78
CA ASN A 241 -16.30 9.16 20.35
C ASN A 241 -16.87 10.35 19.57
N LEU A 242 -18.00 10.16 18.89
CA LEU A 242 -18.73 11.23 18.23
C LEU A 242 -19.88 11.68 19.11
N ILE A 243 -19.87 12.96 19.48
CA ILE A 243 -20.91 13.56 20.30
C ILE A 243 -21.56 14.67 19.48
N GLU A 244 -22.85 14.56 19.24
CA GLU A 244 -23.64 15.63 18.63
C GLU A 244 -23.77 16.78 19.63
N CYS A 245 -23.43 18.00 19.20
CA CYS A 245 -23.46 19.19 20.04
C CYS A 245 -23.91 20.41 19.24
N ALA A 246 -24.36 21.44 19.94
CA ALA A 246 -24.71 22.73 19.36
C ALA A 246 -23.56 23.72 19.53
N LEU A 247 -23.21 24.46 18.48
CA LEU A 247 -22.23 25.54 18.57
C LEU A 247 -22.81 26.69 19.42
N ALA A 248 -22.17 27.04 20.52
CA ALA A 248 -22.60 28.09 21.44
C ALA A 248 -21.80 29.40 21.29
N GLY A 249 -20.59 29.33 20.72
CA GLY A 249 -19.75 30.52 20.47
C GLY A 249 -18.34 30.15 20.06
N ARG A 250 -17.56 31.17 19.65
CA ARG A 250 -16.16 31.02 19.25
C ARG A 250 -15.27 31.99 20.04
N GLN A 251 -14.10 31.49 20.49
CA GLN A 251 -13.08 32.28 21.17
C GLN A 251 -11.70 31.91 20.59
N GLY A 252 -11.29 32.64 19.55
CA GLY A 252 -10.02 32.35 18.85
C GLY A 252 -9.99 30.97 18.21
N ALA A 253 -9.03 30.12 18.61
CA ALA A 253 -8.88 28.75 18.13
C ALA A 253 -9.83 27.74 18.82
N PHE A 254 -10.64 28.17 19.79
CA PHE A 254 -11.56 27.34 20.53
C PHE A 254 -13.01 27.68 20.19
N VAL A 255 -13.86 26.68 20.27
CA VAL A 255 -15.30 26.80 20.15
C VAL A 255 -15.96 26.31 21.45
N ALA A 256 -16.92 27.04 21.94
CA ALA A 256 -17.80 26.58 23.00
C ALA A 256 -18.92 25.76 22.38
N VAL A 257 -19.12 24.51 22.83
CA VAL A 257 -20.18 23.63 22.36
C VAL A 257 -21.03 23.17 23.53
N ASP A 258 -22.34 23.16 23.30
CA ASP A 258 -23.32 22.64 24.26
C ASP A 258 -23.59 21.17 23.95
N LEU A 259 -23.30 20.30 24.93
CA LEU A 259 -23.54 18.86 24.88
C LEU A 259 -24.97 18.51 25.23
N PRO A 260 -25.48 17.33 24.82
CA PRO A 260 -26.70 16.77 25.35
C PRO A 260 -26.63 16.69 26.89
N GLY A 261 -27.67 17.16 27.61
CA GLY A 261 -27.67 17.23 29.06
C GLY A 261 -27.28 18.58 29.65
N GLY A 262 -27.02 19.60 28.81
CA GLY A 262 -26.81 21.00 29.24
C GLY A 262 -25.40 21.33 29.72
N HIS A 263 -24.43 20.46 29.45
CA HIS A 263 -23.03 20.73 29.75
C HIS A 263 -22.35 21.49 28.59
N ARG A 264 -21.56 22.52 28.94
CA ARG A 264 -20.76 23.28 27.96
C ARG A 264 -19.28 22.91 28.08
N ILE A 265 -18.65 22.63 26.94
CA ILE A 265 -17.19 22.39 26.88
C ILE A 265 -16.55 23.29 25.83
N MET A 266 -15.23 23.48 25.97
CA MET A 266 -14.40 24.14 24.95
C MET A 266 -13.71 23.07 24.11
N ALA A 267 -13.87 23.15 22.82
CA ALA A 267 -13.24 22.27 21.85
C ALA A 267 -12.34 23.07 20.88
N THR A 268 -11.31 22.44 20.34
CA THR A 268 -10.55 23.01 19.23
C THR A 268 -11.35 22.88 17.95
N ALA A 269 -11.42 23.92 17.15
CA ALA A 269 -12.04 23.87 15.84
C ALA A 269 -11.01 24.19 14.74
N PRO A 270 -11.13 23.58 13.55
CA PRO A 270 -10.38 24.03 12.37
C PRO A 270 -10.61 25.52 12.14
N GLN A 271 -9.58 26.23 11.61
CA GLN A 271 -9.70 27.68 11.36
C GLN A 271 -10.83 28.04 10.38
N ASP A 272 -11.20 27.08 9.53
CA ASP A 272 -12.21 27.25 8.46
C ASP A 272 -13.60 26.68 8.82
N ALA A 273 -13.82 26.23 10.05
CA ALA A 273 -15.15 25.82 10.51
C ALA A 273 -15.99 27.07 10.76
N ALA A 274 -16.85 27.43 9.80
CA ALA A 274 -17.83 28.51 9.88
C ALA A 274 -19.05 28.10 10.72
#